data_333fccd94ec50eb18c97396f587f0682
#
_entry.id   333fccd94ec50eb18c97396f587f0682
#
_cell.length_a   1.000
_cell.length_b   1.000
_cell.length_c   1.000
_cell.angle_alpha   90.00
_cell.angle_beta   90.00
_cell.angle_gamma   90.00
#
_symmetry.space_group_name_H-M   'P 1'
#
loop_
_entity.id
_entity.type
_entity.pdbx_description
1 polymer ?
#
loop_
_entity_poly.entity_id
_entity_poly.type
_entity_poly.pdbx_seq_one_letter_code
_entity_poly.pdbx_strand_id
1 'polypeptide(L)' 'MSPHILIDEALESLEHPDSPPGAGKVVLHMITKMMEGNAISVEEFNHYCKRLLKITRQRKEAS' A
#
# COMPACT_ATOMS: atom_id res chain seq x y z
N MET A 1 -8.26 3.79 -15.50
CA MET A 1 -8.04 2.67 -14.58
C MET A 1 -8.45 3.10 -13.17
N SER A 2 -9.08 2.22 -12.43
CA SER A 2 -9.54 2.55 -11.09
C SER A 2 -8.37 2.63 -10.11
N PRO A 3 -8.30 3.68 -9.26
CA PRO A 3 -7.25 3.75 -8.25
C PRO A 3 -7.31 2.57 -7.28
N HIS A 4 -8.49 2.03 -7.01
CA HIS A 4 -8.62 0.87 -6.12
C HIS A 4 -7.94 -0.36 -6.68
N ILE A 5 -8.05 -0.58 -7.99
CA ILE A 5 -7.39 -1.71 -8.64
C ILE A 5 -5.89 -1.57 -8.56
N LEU A 6 -5.37 -0.36 -8.79
CA LEU A 6 -3.94 -0.10 -8.70
C LEU A 6 -3.40 -0.37 -7.30
N ILE A 7 -4.13 0.06 -6.29
CA ILE A 7 -3.73 -0.14 -4.91
C ILE A 7 -3.76 -1.63 -4.56
N ASP A 8 -4.82 -2.33 -4.97
CA ASP A 8 -4.94 -3.76 -4.70
C ASP A 8 -3.80 -4.53 -5.34
N GLU A 9 -3.46 -4.22 -6.59
CA GLU A 9 -2.35 -4.87 -7.27
C GLU A 9 -1.02 -4.59 -6.56
N ALA A 10 -0.83 -3.35 -6.11
CA ALA A 10 0.39 -2.98 -5.41
C ALA A 10 0.52 -3.74 -4.09
N LEU A 11 -0.58 -3.85 -3.34
CA LEU A 11 -0.58 -4.58 -2.08
C LEU A 11 -0.36 -6.07 -2.27
N GLU A 12 -0.97 -6.65 -3.30
CA GLU A 12 -0.75 -8.05 -3.64
C GLU A 12 0.72 -8.30 -4.00
N SER A 13 1.31 -7.38 -4.72
CA SER A 13 2.72 -7.46 -5.09
C SER A 13 3.62 -7.48 -3.86
N LEU A 14 3.24 -6.74 -2.82
CA LEU A 14 4.00 -6.72 -1.57
C LEU A 14 3.92 -8.05 -0.82
N GLU A 15 2.87 -8.83 -1.04
CA GLU A 15 2.71 -10.12 -0.38
C GLU A 15 3.65 -11.19 -0.97
N HIS A 16 4.17 -10.94 -2.15
CA HIS A 16 5.13 -11.87 -2.76
C HIS A 16 6.49 -11.77 -2.07
N PRO A 17 7.14 -12.92 -1.83
CA PRO A 17 8.45 -12.92 -1.17
C PRO A 17 9.55 -12.25 -2.00
N ASP A 18 9.32 -12.08 -3.29
CA ASP A 18 10.31 -11.46 -4.18
C ASP A 18 10.25 -9.95 -4.21
N SER A 19 9.32 -9.33 -3.48
CA SER A 19 9.22 -7.88 -3.45
C SER A 19 10.49 -7.27 -2.88
N PRO A 20 10.99 -6.19 -3.50
CA PRO A 20 12.21 -5.56 -3.01
C PRO A 20 11.98 -4.86 -1.67
N PRO A 21 13.05 -4.72 -0.86
CA PRO A 21 12.97 -3.96 0.38
C PRO A 21 12.55 -2.52 0.07
N GLY A 22 11.72 -1.95 0.92
CA GLY A 22 11.26 -0.58 0.73
C GLY A 22 10.07 -0.43 -0.19
N ALA A 23 9.60 -1.52 -0.82
CA ALA A 23 8.42 -1.47 -1.67
C ALA A 23 7.21 -0.96 -0.90
N GLY A 24 7.12 -1.26 0.39
CA GLY A 24 6.04 -0.77 1.24
C GLY A 24 5.98 0.75 1.30
N LYS A 25 7.13 1.40 1.36
CA LYS A 25 7.19 2.86 1.38
C LYS A 25 6.68 3.45 0.07
N VAL A 26 7.02 2.82 -1.03
CA VAL A 26 6.55 3.27 -2.35
C VAL A 26 5.04 3.19 -2.43
N VAL A 27 4.46 2.08 -1.96
CA VAL A 27 3.01 1.90 -1.97
C VAL A 27 2.35 2.92 -1.06
N LEU A 28 2.90 3.16 0.13
CA LEU A 28 2.35 4.15 1.05
C LEU A 28 2.36 5.54 0.41
N HIS A 29 3.44 5.90 -0.25
CA HIS A 29 3.54 7.19 -0.94
C HIS A 29 2.46 7.30 -2.02
N MET A 30 2.26 6.24 -2.79
CA MET A 30 1.24 6.21 -3.84
C MET A 30 -0.16 6.42 -3.26
N ILE A 31 -0.49 5.69 -2.18
CA ILE A 31 -1.79 5.80 -1.53
C ILE A 31 -1.99 7.20 -0.97
N THR A 32 -0.95 7.77 -0.36
CA THR A 32 -1.00 9.11 0.20
C THR A 32 -1.30 10.15 -0.89
N LYS A 33 -0.62 10.03 -2.02
CA LYS A 33 -0.86 10.93 -3.15
C LYS A 33 -2.27 10.81 -3.68
N MET A 34 -2.80 9.61 -3.74
CA MET A 34 -4.18 9.39 -4.18
C MET A 34 -5.19 10.03 -3.23
N MET A 35 -4.93 9.96 -1.92
CA MET A 35 -5.80 10.60 -0.94
C MET A 35 -5.74 12.11 -1.08
N GLU A 36 -4.55 12.68 -1.22
CA GLU A 36 -4.37 14.11 -1.39
C GLU A 36 -5.06 14.64 -2.63
N GLY A 37 -5.07 13.83 -3.69
CA GLY A 37 -5.72 14.18 -4.95
C GLY A 37 -7.21 13.83 -4.98
N ASN A 38 -7.76 13.39 -3.87
CA ASN A 38 -9.18 13.01 -3.75
C ASN A 38 -9.57 11.81 -4.63
N ALA A 39 -8.59 11.00 -5.03
CA ALA A 39 -8.87 9.78 -5.77
C ALA A 39 -9.45 8.70 -4.85
N ILE A 40 -9.08 8.75 -3.58
CA ILE A 40 -9.64 7.88 -2.54
C ILE A 40 -10.00 8.75 -1.33
N SER A 41 -10.91 8.25 -0.49
CA SER A 41 -11.31 8.96 0.72
C SER A 41 -10.33 8.70 1.86
N VAL A 42 -10.45 9.49 2.93
CA VAL A 42 -9.64 9.29 4.13
C VAL A 42 -9.92 7.91 4.73
N GLU A 43 -11.17 7.48 4.71
CA GLU A 43 -11.53 6.16 5.24
C GLU A 43 -10.86 5.06 4.44
N GLU A 44 -10.86 5.18 3.12
CA GLU A 44 -10.19 4.23 2.25
C GLU A 44 -8.68 4.24 2.47
N PHE A 45 -8.12 5.43 2.63
CA PHE A 45 -6.70 5.59 2.94
C PHE A 45 -6.34 4.83 4.22
N ASN A 46 -7.13 5.02 5.27
CA ASN A 46 -6.90 4.33 6.54
C ASN A 46 -6.99 2.82 6.38
N HIS A 47 -7.96 2.35 5.61
CA HIS A 47 -8.13 0.92 5.35
C HIS A 47 -6.90 0.32 4.66
N TYR A 48 -6.42 0.99 3.63
CA TYR A 48 -5.25 0.51 2.90
C TYR A 48 -3.99 0.60 3.74
N CYS A 49 -3.86 1.62 4.57
CA CYS A 49 -2.72 1.73 5.47
C CYS A 49 -2.67 0.56 6.45
N LYS A 50 -3.82 0.15 6.97
CA LYS A 50 -3.88 -1.00 7.88
C LYS A 50 -3.46 -2.28 7.17
N ARG A 51 -3.90 -2.47 5.93
CA ARG A 51 -3.48 -3.63 5.13
C ARG A 51 -1.98 -3.60 4.90
N LEU A 52 -1.45 -2.43 4.56
CA LEU A 52 -0.03 -2.26 4.30
C LEU A 52 0.79 -2.59 5.55
N LEU A 53 0.38 -2.08 6.71
CA LEU A 53 1.07 -2.36 7.96
C LEU A 53 1.08 -3.85 8.28
N LYS A 54 -0.04 -4.53 8.04
CA LYS A 54 -0.13 -5.95 8.29
C LYS A 54 0.85 -6.72 7.39
N ILE A 55 0.92 -6.35 6.13
CA ILE A 55 1.82 -7.00 5.18
C ILE A 55 3.27 -6.78 5.56
N THR A 56 3.65 -5.54 5.87
CA THR A 56 5.04 -5.23 6.21
C THR A 56 5.44 -5.87 7.53
N ARG A 57 4.50 -5.97 8.47
CA ARG A 57 4.76 -6.64 9.74
C ARG A 57 5.02 -8.11 9.55
N GLN A 58 4.25 -8.76 8.68
CA GLN A 58 4.44 -10.17 8.38
C GLN A 58 5.78 -10.44 7.71
N ARG A 59 6.25 -9.49 6.92
CA ARG A 59 7.53 -9.61 6.22
C ARG A 59 8.72 -9.20 7.05
N LYS A 60 8.48 -8.57 8.19
CA LYS A 60 9.55 -8.07 9.07
C LYS A 60 10.50 -7.12 8.35
N GLU A 61 9.97 -6.29 7.48
CA GLU A 61 10.79 -5.36 6.72
C GLU A 61 11.43 -4.29 7.59
N ALA A 62 10.86 -4.02 8.73
CA ALA A 62 11.31 -2.93 9.59
C ALA A 62 12.64 -3.20 10.28
N SER A 63 13.14 -4.39 10.15
CA SER A 63 14.41 -4.75 10.77
C SER A 63 15.59 -4.02 10.17
#